data_b598067048042e1b8d01ed6419333028
#
_entry.id   b598067048042e1b8d01ed6419333028
#
_cell.length_a   1.000
_cell.length_b   1.000
_cell.length_c   1.000
_cell.angle_alpha   90.00
_cell.angle_beta   90.00
_cell.angle_gamma   90.00
#
_symmetry.space_group_name_H-M   'P 1'
#
loop_
_entity.id
_entity.type
_entity.pdbx_description
1 polymer ?
#
loop_
_entity_poly.entity_id
_entity_poly.type
_entity_poly.pdbx_seq_one_letter_code
_entity_poly.pdbx_strand_id
1 'polypeptide(L)'
;MARFISNSITNLLNGVSQQPDTIRLANQSSIQENGSSDIVFGLTKRNPTQHVAKLNSNTFENSKIHLINRDINEQYICIINNGALEVFTINGVSKSVVFASGASSYLTSSNPINDFNLVTVADYTFVVNKSKTVLKDNTVSATRPYEAIIYVKNGQYKTLYEIKINGSVVADYTTLDNSASANASSITTTNIATELYNDLVANLSGYTIVRDGSIIYLSHATTDFTITGNDGLGGDGAVVLKDKTSNYEELPYKGYQDFHIEIIGDRGTEYDNYYVYWDGTAWVETAKKGLKNNLDTSTMPHVLIRTADGNFRFSPADGNSYTLG
;
A
#
# COMPACT_ATOMS: atom_id res chain seq x y z
N MET A 1 -7.22 20.51 81.71
CA MET A 1 -8.41 19.98 81.02
C MET A 1 -8.08 19.88 79.53
N ALA A 2 -8.07 18.69 78.97
CA ALA A 2 -7.91 18.48 77.52
C ALA A 2 -9.16 18.98 76.80
N ARG A 3 -8.99 19.90 75.87
CA ARG A 3 -10.11 20.49 75.11
C ARG A 3 -10.35 19.53 73.93
N PHE A 4 -11.50 18.84 73.92
CA PHE A 4 -11.90 18.02 72.79
C PHE A 4 -12.17 18.93 71.58
N ILE A 5 -11.48 18.73 70.47
CA ILE A 5 -11.78 19.38 69.20
C ILE A 5 -12.76 18.44 68.49
N SER A 6 -14.01 18.88 68.32
CA SER A 6 -15.00 18.18 67.52
C SER A 6 -14.94 18.72 66.07
N ASN A 7 -14.74 17.85 65.14
CA ASN A 7 -14.85 18.21 63.74
C ASN A 7 -16.03 17.45 63.10
N SER A 8 -16.92 18.14 62.45
CA SER A 8 -18.09 17.59 61.78
C SER A 8 -17.79 17.40 60.29
N ILE A 9 -17.81 16.19 59.83
CA ILE A 9 -17.75 15.90 58.39
C ILE A 9 -19.16 16.04 57.83
N THR A 10 -19.38 17.05 57.02
CA THR A 10 -20.63 17.26 56.31
C THR A 10 -20.83 16.22 55.22
N ASN A 11 -22.03 16.10 54.69
CA ASN A 11 -22.44 15.20 53.64
C ASN A 11 -21.48 15.26 52.43
N LEU A 12 -20.80 14.14 52.10
CA LEU A 12 -19.79 14.05 51.02
C LEU A 12 -20.44 13.94 49.62
N LEU A 13 -21.22 14.95 49.26
CA LEU A 13 -21.99 15.00 48.01
C LEU A 13 -21.19 15.39 46.77
N ASN A 14 -20.11 16.13 46.96
CA ASN A 14 -19.36 16.73 45.85
C ASN A 14 -18.27 15.83 45.30
N GLY A 15 -18.30 14.52 45.60
CA GLY A 15 -17.45 13.50 45.03
C GLY A 15 -15.97 13.65 45.37
N VAL A 16 -15.11 13.25 44.47
CA VAL A 16 -13.65 13.27 44.64
C VAL A 16 -13.05 14.52 44.00
N SER A 17 -12.19 15.20 44.76
CA SER A 17 -11.45 16.38 44.28
C SER A 17 -9.96 16.10 44.28
N GLN A 18 -9.29 16.49 43.19
CA GLN A 18 -7.82 16.43 43.06
C GLN A 18 -7.12 17.65 43.67
N GLN A 19 -7.87 18.56 44.27
CA GLN A 19 -7.31 19.73 44.94
C GLN A 19 -6.53 19.33 46.21
N PRO A 20 -5.42 20.04 46.53
CA PRO A 20 -4.73 19.87 47.80
C PRO A 20 -5.67 19.99 49.00
N ASP A 21 -5.36 19.29 50.09
CA ASP A 21 -6.18 19.27 51.30
C ASP A 21 -6.48 20.66 51.89
N THR A 22 -5.57 21.60 51.67
CA THR A 22 -5.70 22.99 52.18
C THR A 22 -6.80 23.80 51.51
N ILE A 23 -7.21 23.43 50.29
CA ILE A 23 -8.23 24.16 49.53
C ILE A 23 -9.43 23.26 49.16
N ARG A 24 -9.38 21.97 49.52
CA ARG A 24 -10.48 21.04 49.29
C ARG A 24 -11.67 21.41 50.17
N LEU A 25 -12.87 21.43 49.59
CA LEU A 25 -14.07 21.68 50.35
C LEU A 25 -14.36 20.51 51.30
N ALA A 26 -14.93 20.83 52.46
CA ALA A 26 -15.24 19.84 53.50
C ALA A 26 -16.23 18.73 53.08
N ASN A 27 -16.98 18.95 52.00
CA ASN A 27 -17.93 18.00 51.42
C ASN A 27 -17.37 17.24 50.21
N GLN A 28 -16.07 17.31 50.00
CA GLN A 28 -15.34 16.56 48.95
C GLN A 28 -14.41 15.53 49.60
N SER A 29 -14.23 14.40 48.90
CA SER A 29 -13.29 13.34 49.29
C SER A 29 -11.99 13.45 48.50
N SER A 30 -10.87 12.97 49.04
CA SER A 30 -9.62 12.75 48.30
C SER A 30 -9.65 11.44 47.48
N ILE A 31 -10.28 10.43 48.06
CA ILE A 31 -10.45 9.09 47.46
C ILE A 31 -11.84 8.61 47.87
N GLN A 32 -12.51 7.94 46.92
CA GLN A 32 -13.82 7.34 47.18
C GLN A 32 -13.78 5.93 46.57
N GLU A 33 -13.77 4.91 47.40
CA GLU A 33 -13.78 3.51 47.01
C GLU A 33 -15.10 2.85 47.48
N ASN A 34 -15.73 2.09 46.56
CA ASN A 34 -17.00 1.40 46.83
C ASN A 34 -18.14 2.30 47.38
N GLY A 35 -18.03 3.60 47.14
CA GLY A 35 -19.05 4.59 47.51
C GLY A 35 -19.67 5.21 46.26
N SER A 36 -20.90 5.73 46.42
CA SER A 36 -21.62 6.53 45.44
C SER A 36 -22.19 7.77 46.13
N SER A 37 -21.88 8.93 45.61
CA SER A 37 -22.46 10.19 46.10
C SER A 37 -23.85 10.39 45.52
N ASP A 38 -24.83 10.51 46.37
CA ASP A 38 -26.24 10.73 46.03
C ASP A 38 -26.76 12.04 46.65
N ILE A 39 -27.52 12.80 45.88
CA ILE A 39 -28.01 14.13 46.30
C ILE A 39 -28.95 14.01 47.48
N VAL A 40 -29.71 12.92 47.59
CA VAL A 40 -30.72 12.72 48.64
C VAL A 40 -30.11 12.05 49.86
N PHE A 41 -29.33 10.98 49.63
CA PHE A 41 -28.83 10.12 50.70
C PHE A 41 -27.37 10.39 51.11
N GLY A 42 -26.68 11.31 50.41
CA GLY A 42 -25.27 11.57 50.66
C GLY A 42 -24.35 10.52 50.11
N LEU A 43 -23.23 10.27 50.78
CA LEU A 43 -22.33 9.19 50.43
C LEU A 43 -22.91 7.83 50.87
N THR A 44 -23.28 7.03 49.93
CA THR A 44 -23.84 5.68 50.15
C THR A 44 -22.89 4.62 49.65
N LYS A 45 -23.10 3.37 50.08
CA LYS A 45 -22.42 2.21 49.51
C LYS A 45 -22.85 2.04 48.04
N ARG A 46 -21.91 1.83 47.13
CA ARG A 46 -22.25 1.53 45.75
C ARG A 46 -23.16 0.31 45.64
N ASN A 47 -23.97 0.25 44.62
CA ASN A 47 -24.79 -0.92 44.33
C ASN A 47 -23.93 -2.17 44.14
N PRO A 48 -24.39 -3.35 44.56
CA PRO A 48 -23.68 -4.59 44.30
C PRO A 48 -23.59 -4.88 42.80
N THR A 49 -22.58 -5.60 42.42
CA THR A 49 -22.48 -6.15 41.06
C THR A 49 -23.37 -7.40 40.94
N GLN A 50 -24.01 -7.54 39.79
CA GLN A 50 -24.76 -8.74 39.45
C GLN A 50 -23.90 -9.63 38.56
N HIS A 51 -23.80 -10.91 38.87
CA HIS A 51 -23.20 -11.86 37.97
C HIS A 51 -24.12 -12.08 36.77
N VAL A 52 -23.61 -11.86 35.54
CA VAL A 52 -24.38 -12.02 34.29
C VAL A 52 -24.13 -13.40 33.70
N ALA A 53 -22.88 -13.74 33.41
CA ALA A 53 -22.50 -15.01 32.80
C ALA A 53 -21.03 -15.34 33.05
N LYS A 54 -20.71 -16.62 33.02
CA LYS A 54 -19.34 -17.13 32.87
C LYS A 54 -19.07 -17.36 31.39
N LEU A 55 -18.11 -16.64 30.79
CA LEU A 55 -17.87 -16.67 29.35
C LEU A 55 -17.31 -18.02 28.90
N ASN A 56 -16.29 -18.53 29.55
CA ASN A 56 -15.74 -19.88 29.33
C ASN A 56 -14.93 -20.33 30.54
N SER A 57 -14.22 -21.46 30.45
CA SER A 57 -13.35 -22.00 31.52
C SER A 57 -11.93 -21.40 31.51
N ASN A 58 -11.58 -20.56 30.53
CA ASN A 58 -10.25 -20.00 30.40
C ASN A 58 -10.03 -18.84 31.37
N THR A 59 -8.78 -18.60 31.74
CA THR A 59 -8.36 -17.40 32.44
C THR A 59 -8.01 -16.33 31.44
N PHE A 60 -8.44 -15.10 31.70
CA PHE A 60 -8.22 -13.96 30.83
C PHE A 60 -7.21 -12.94 31.41
N GLU A 61 -6.36 -13.36 32.35
CA GLU A 61 -5.47 -12.45 33.07
C GLU A 61 -4.56 -11.62 32.16
N ASN A 62 -4.03 -12.21 31.09
CA ASN A 62 -3.16 -11.54 30.13
C ASN A 62 -3.87 -11.22 28.80
N SER A 63 -5.18 -11.38 28.75
CA SER A 63 -5.94 -11.15 27.52
C SER A 63 -6.21 -9.68 27.28
N LYS A 64 -6.20 -9.27 26.01
CA LYS A 64 -6.70 -7.95 25.61
C LYS A 64 -8.21 -8.01 25.51
N ILE A 65 -8.87 -7.19 26.30
CA ILE A 65 -10.34 -7.05 26.29
C ILE A 65 -10.67 -5.71 25.61
N HIS A 66 -11.61 -5.73 24.68
CA HIS A 66 -12.12 -4.55 24.00
C HIS A 66 -13.64 -4.59 23.93
N LEU A 67 -14.28 -3.46 24.22
CA LEU A 67 -15.72 -3.31 24.13
C LEU A 67 -16.08 -2.72 22.78
N ILE A 68 -16.89 -3.45 22.02
CA ILE A 68 -17.53 -2.96 20.80
C ILE A 68 -18.89 -2.43 21.19
N ASN A 69 -19.06 -1.13 21.12
CA ASN A 69 -20.30 -0.45 21.48
C ASN A 69 -20.85 0.26 20.23
N ARG A 70 -21.62 -0.46 19.43
CA ARG A 70 -22.23 0.09 18.21
C ARG A 70 -23.46 0.92 18.54
N ASP A 71 -24.38 0.33 19.29
CA ASP A 71 -25.58 0.96 19.79
C ASP A 71 -26.09 0.25 21.06
N ILE A 72 -27.25 0.66 21.58
CA ILE A 72 -27.81 0.09 22.81
C ILE A 72 -28.17 -1.41 22.69
N ASN A 73 -28.44 -1.89 21.48
CA ASN A 73 -28.84 -3.28 21.22
C ASN A 73 -27.64 -4.14 20.78
N GLU A 74 -26.60 -3.52 20.28
CA GLU A 74 -25.44 -4.20 19.71
C GLU A 74 -24.14 -3.81 20.42
N GLN A 75 -23.92 -4.50 21.54
CA GLN A 75 -22.74 -4.37 22.37
C GLN A 75 -22.07 -5.71 22.53
N TYR A 76 -20.76 -5.75 22.32
CA TYR A 76 -19.98 -6.99 22.35
C TYR A 76 -18.69 -6.81 23.14
N ILE A 77 -18.23 -7.92 23.71
CA ILE A 77 -16.94 -8.03 24.36
C ILE A 77 -16.04 -8.85 23.44
N CYS A 78 -15.01 -8.23 22.90
CA CYS A 78 -13.97 -8.88 22.12
C CYS A 78 -12.78 -9.20 23.03
N ILE A 79 -12.33 -10.46 23.04
CA ILE A 79 -11.24 -10.94 23.86
C ILE A 79 -10.17 -11.55 22.95
N ILE A 80 -8.95 -11.02 23.01
CA ILE A 80 -7.79 -11.61 22.35
C ILE A 80 -6.90 -12.25 23.39
N ASN A 81 -6.68 -13.54 23.25
CA ASN A 81 -5.73 -14.32 23.99
C ASN A 81 -4.77 -14.99 22.98
N ASN A 82 -3.60 -15.39 23.39
CA ASN A 82 -2.53 -15.93 22.54
C ASN A 82 -3.04 -16.81 21.37
N GLY A 83 -3.13 -16.22 20.17
CA GLY A 83 -3.62 -16.89 18.96
C GLY A 83 -5.14 -17.05 18.83
N ALA A 84 -5.92 -16.68 19.84
CA ALA A 84 -7.38 -16.80 19.83
C ALA A 84 -8.06 -15.42 19.89
N LEU A 85 -9.20 -15.30 19.23
CA LEU A 85 -10.09 -14.16 19.31
C LEU A 85 -11.51 -14.67 19.52
N GLU A 86 -12.13 -14.25 20.61
CA GLU A 86 -13.48 -14.64 21.00
C GLU A 86 -14.34 -13.37 21.12
N VAL A 87 -15.58 -13.48 20.68
CA VAL A 87 -16.56 -12.39 20.80
C VAL A 87 -17.81 -12.87 21.51
N PHE A 88 -18.26 -12.09 22.48
CA PHE A 88 -19.46 -12.36 23.26
C PHE A 88 -20.37 -11.15 23.27
N THR A 89 -21.67 -11.35 23.34
CA THR A 89 -22.60 -10.28 23.72
C THR A 89 -22.36 -9.87 25.17
N ILE A 90 -22.86 -8.71 25.58
CA ILE A 90 -22.81 -8.28 26.99
C ILE A 90 -23.53 -9.26 27.95
N ASN A 91 -24.44 -10.08 27.42
CA ASN A 91 -25.14 -11.12 28.19
C ASN A 91 -24.37 -12.47 28.20
N GLY A 92 -23.15 -12.51 27.67
CA GLY A 92 -22.28 -13.69 27.69
C GLY A 92 -22.55 -14.72 26.58
N VAL A 93 -23.39 -14.41 25.60
CA VAL A 93 -23.63 -15.32 24.46
C VAL A 93 -22.48 -15.20 23.47
N SER A 94 -21.84 -16.34 23.17
CA SER A 94 -20.74 -16.42 22.21
C SER A 94 -21.23 -16.13 20.77
N LYS A 95 -20.41 -15.41 20.04
CA LYS A 95 -20.59 -15.12 18.61
C LYS A 95 -19.52 -15.86 17.79
N SER A 96 -19.91 -16.38 16.64
CA SER A 96 -18.97 -17.04 15.74
C SER A 96 -18.00 -16.03 15.11
N VAL A 97 -16.73 -16.39 15.02
CA VAL A 97 -15.70 -15.63 14.32
C VAL A 97 -15.12 -16.48 13.21
N VAL A 98 -15.30 -16.07 11.96
CA VAL A 98 -14.72 -16.72 10.80
C VAL A 98 -13.38 -16.06 10.49
N PHE A 99 -12.31 -16.83 10.46
CA PHE A 99 -10.96 -16.35 10.17
C PHE A 99 -10.66 -16.50 8.68
N ALA A 100 -10.10 -15.47 8.05
CA ALA A 100 -9.44 -15.62 6.76
C ALA A 100 -8.23 -16.56 6.89
N SER A 101 -7.81 -17.17 5.80
CA SER A 101 -6.67 -18.09 5.79
C SER A 101 -5.42 -17.43 6.40
N GLY A 102 -4.83 -18.05 7.41
CA GLY A 102 -3.64 -17.57 8.09
C GLY A 102 -3.83 -16.41 9.07
N ALA A 103 -5.01 -15.77 9.14
CA ALA A 103 -5.24 -14.59 9.96
C ALA A 103 -5.07 -14.84 11.47
N SER A 104 -5.28 -16.06 11.95
CA SER A 104 -5.09 -16.40 13.36
C SER A 104 -3.64 -16.24 13.82
N SER A 105 -2.66 -16.40 12.93
CA SER A 105 -1.24 -16.22 13.24
C SER A 105 -0.89 -14.78 13.64
N TYR A 106 -1.66 -13.81 13.21
CA TYR A 106 -1.51 -12.40 13.60
C TYR A 106 -1.81 -12.18 15.09
N LEU A 107 -2.66 -13.02 15.67
CA LEU A 107 -3.09 -12.92 17.08
C LEU A 107 -2.11 -13.58 18.07
N THR A 108 -1.03 -14.19 17.59
CA THR A 108 -0.03 -14.83 18.47
C THR A 108 0.76 -13.77 19.21
N SER A 109 0.71 -13.81 20.54
CA SER A 109 1.46 -12.96 21.46
C SER A 109 1.54 -13.61 22.83
N SER A 110 2.70 -13.50 23.49
CA SER A 110 2.88 -13.91 24.88
C SER A 110 2.34 -12.88 25.87
N ASN A 111 2.05 -11.66 25.44
CA ASN A 111 1.56 -10.58 26.28
C ASN A 111 0.43 -9.78 25.59
N PRO A 112 -0.73 -10.41 25.30
CA PRO A 112 -1.80 -9.80 24.53
C PRO A 112 -2.29 -8.46 25.08
N ILE A 113 -2.36 -8.30 26.39
CA ILE A 113 -2.86 -7.08 27.04
C ILE A 113 -2.06 -5.83 26.64
N ASN A 114 -0.74 -5.97 26.42
CA ASN A 114 0.16 -4.88 26.07
C ASN A 114 0.41 -4.80 24.54
N ASP A 115 0.39 -5.94 23.84
CA ASP A 115 0.77 -6.00 22.43
C ASP A 115 -0.36 -5.59 21.49
N PHE A 116 -1.61 -5.77 21.90
CA PHE A 116 -2.73 -5.41 21.04
C PHE A 116 -3.33 -4.03 21.36
N ASN A 117 -3.61 -3.28 20.30
CA ASN A 117 -4.48 -2.11 20.35
C ASN A 117 -5.66 -2.35 19.42
N LEU A 118 -6.87 -1.97 19.90
CA LEU A 118 -8.08 -2.08 19.12
C LEU A 118 -8.81 -0.73 19.11
N VAL A 119 -9.41 -0.44 17.96
CA VAL A 119 -10.32 0.70 17.79
C VAL A 119 -11.51 0.27 16.94
N THR A 120 -12.71 0.61 17.36
CA THR A 120 -13.94 0.30 16.63
C THR A 120 -14.50 1.56 15.99
N VAL A 121 -14.80 1.45 14.70
CA VAL A 121 -15.49 2.49 13.90
C VAL A 121 -16.62 1.80 13.14
N ALA A 122 -17.85 2.12 13.50
CA ALA A 122 -19.05 1.43 12.99
C ALA A 122 -18.96 -0.09 13.15
N ASP A 123 -19.05 -0.86 12.07
CA ASP A 123 -18.99 -2.32 12.06
C ASP A 123 -17.57 -2.90 12.02
N TYR A 124 -16.56 -2.03 11.98
CA TYR A 124 -15.17 -2.41 11.82
C TYR A 124 -14.40 -2.20 13.12
N THR A 125 -13.76 -3.25 13.63
CA THR A 125 -12.81 -3.16 14.74
C THR A 125 -11.42 -3.46 14.22
N PHE A 126 -10.60 -2.42 14.11
CA PHE A 126 -9.21 -2.54 13.69
C PHE A 126 -8.38 -3.08 14.84
N VAL A 127 -7.56 -4.09 14.53
CA VAL A 127 -6.69 -4.78 15.47
C VAL A 127 -5.24 -4.59 15.05
N VAL A 128 -4.47 -3.93 15.89
CA VAL A 128 -3.03 -3.73 15.69
C VAL A 128 -2.25 -4.56 16.70
N ASN A 129 -1.35 -5.41 16.20
CA ASN A 129 -0.39 -6.14 17.01
C ASN A 129 0.97 -5.39 16.97
N LYS A 130 1.33 -4.72 18.06
CA LYS A 130 2.57 -3.93 18.16
C LYS A 130 3.85 -4.77 18.16
N SER A 131 3.75 -6.08 18.42
CA SER A 131 4.88 -6.99 18.35
C SER A 131 5.20 -7.45 16.93
N LYS A 132 4.35 -7.12 15.94
CA LYS A 132 4.53 -7.47 14.53
C LYS A 132 5.03 -6.26 13.75
N THR A 133 6.16 -6.42 13.05
CA THR A 133 6.63 -5.46 12.06
C THR A 133 5.99 -5.76 10.71
N VAL A 134 5.43 -4.74 10.07
CA VAL A 134 4.88 -4.89 8.72
C VAL A 134 6.02 -5.14 7.73
N LEU A 135 5.92 -6.21 6.98
CA LEU A 135 6.92 -6.65 6.00
C LEU A 135 6.35 -6.56 4.58
N LYS A 136 7.25 -6.50 3.61
CA LYS A 136 6.88 -6.70 2.20
C LYS A 136 6.74 -8.19 1.91
N ASP A 137 5.78 -8.54 1.06
CA ASP A 137 5.62 -9.90 0.53
C ASP A 137 6.90 -10.33 -0.23
N ASN A 138 7.11 -11.64 -0.31
CA ASN A 138 8.19 -12.22 -1.10
C ASN A 138 7.91 -12.18 -2.61
N THR A 139 6.66 -12.00 -3.01
CA THR A 139 6.28 -11.86 -4.42
C THR A 139 6.86 -10.58 -5.00
N VAL A 140 7.62 -10.70 -6.07
CA VAL A 140 8.16 -9.59 -6.84
C VAL A 140 7.33 -9.37 -8.10
N SER A 141 7.23 -8.13 -8.56
CA SER A 141 6.65 -7.83 -9.86
C SER A 141 7.47 -8.53 -10.95
N ALA A 142 6.78 -8.95 -12.04
CA ALA A 142 7.45 -9.64 -13.15
C ALA A 142 8.65 -8.83 -13.66
N THR A 143 9.73 -9.53 -13.96
CA THR A 143 10.87 -8.93 -14.65
C THR A 143 10.45 -8.56 -16.08
N ARG A 144 11.08 -7.51 -16.61
CA ARG A 144 10.88 -7.11 -18.02
C ARG A 144 11.68 -8.02 -18.94
N PRO A 145 11.22 -8.25 -20.18
CA PRO A 145 12.10 -8.72 -21.23
C PRO A 145 13.18 -7.66 -21.51
N TYR A 146 14.28 -8.04 -22.10
CA TYR A 146 15.25 -7.08 -22.63
C TYR A 146 14.64 -6.42 -23.86
N GLU A 147 14.30 -5.14 -23.74
CA GLU A 147 13.49 -4.45 -24.74
C GLU A 147 14.00 -3.04 -25.03
N ALA A 148 13.70 -2.54 -26.21
CA ALA A 148 14.04 -1.18 -26.63
C ALA A 148 13.00 -0.65 -27.62
N ILE A 149 12.91 0.67 -27.70
CA ILE A 149 12.15 1.40 -28.72
C ILE A 149 13.13 2.26 -29.54
N ILE A 150 12.98 2.21 -30.85
CA ILE A 150 13.59 3.16 -31.79
C ILE A 150 12.48 4.07 -32.26
N TYR A 151 12.62 5.37 -32.06
CA TYR A 151 11.66 6.37 -32.47
C TYR A 151 12.28 7.34 -33.45
N VAL A 152 11.81 7.31 -34.71
CA VAL A 152 12.22 8.25 -35.76
C VAL A 152 11.35 9.51 -35.63
N LYS A 153 11.96 10.60 -35.19
CA LYS A 153 11.30 11.88 -34.93
C LYS A 153 11.25 12.79 -36.15
N ASN A 154 12.32 12.80 -36.94
CA ASN A 154 12.50 13.71 -38.05
C ASN A 154 13.33 13.04 -39.15
N GLY A 155 13.09 13.43 -40.38
CA GLY A 155 13.86 12.98 -41.54
C GLY A 155 14.47 14.15 -42.32
N GLN A 156 15.73 13.98 -42.70
CA GLN A 156 16.44 14.94 -43.55
C GLN A 156 17.02 14.25 -44.79
N TYR A 157 17.27 15.00 -45.86
CA TYR A 157 17.90 14.51 -47.07
C TYR A 157 19.38 14.20 -46.83
N LYS A 158 19.93 13.22 -47.54
CA LYS A 158 21.34 12.78 -47.47
C LYS A 158 21.80 12.46 -46.05
N THR A 159 20.94 11.90 -45.24
CA THR A 159 21.23 11.59 -43.85
C THR A 159 21.23 10.09 -43.66
N LEU A 160 22.27 9.57 -42.96
CA LEU A 160 22.39 8.18 -42.56
C LEU A 160 21.72 7.97 -41.19
N TYR A 161 20.80 7.05 -41.15
CA TYR A 161 20.21 6.49 -39.93
C TYR A 161 20.76 5.10 -39.72
N GLU A 162 21.41 4.84 -38.61
CA GLU A 162 22.10 3.60 -38.30
C GLU A 162 21.74 3.08 -36.93
N ILE A 163 21.47 1.79 -36.83
CA ILE A 163 21.20 1.10 -35.54
C ILE A 163 22.27 0.03 -35.32
N LYS A 164 22.90 0.07 -34.16
CA LYS A 164 23.85 -0.93 -33.71
C LYS A 164 23.30 -1.72 -32.54
N ILE A 165 23.46 -3.05 -32.59
CA ILE A 165 23.23 -3.93 -31.47
C ILE A 165 24.53 -4.63 -31.12
N ASN A 166 24.91 -4.59 -29.83
CA ASN A 166 26.18 -5.15 -29.34
C ASN A 166 27.40 -4.63 -30.11
N GLY A 167 27.35 -3.37 -30.54
CA GLY A 167 28.42 -2.69 -31.25
C GLY A 167 28.45 -2.97 -32.77
N SER A 168 27.63 -3.88 -33.28
CA SER A 168 27.55 -4.20 -34.72
C SER A 168 26.39 -3.47 -35.38
N VAL A 169 26.60 -2.92 -36.57
CA VAL A 169 25.52 -2.33 -37.40
C VAL A 169 24.58 -3.46 -37.81
N VAL A 170 23.30 -3.30 -37.50
CA VAL A 170 22.25 -4.30 -37.82
C VAL A 170 21.17 -3.73 -38.72
N ALA A 171 21.06 -2.40 -38.79
CA ALA A 171 20.19 -1.72 -39.73
C ALA A 171 20.79 -0.36 -40.11
N ASP A 172 20.71 0.00 -41.37
CA ASP A 172 21.10 1.32 -41.82
C ASP A 172 20.22 1.76 -43.00
N TYR A 173 19.97 3.06 -43.07
CA TYR A 173 19.27 3.67 -44.20
C TYR A 173 19.78 5.09 -44.46
N THR A 174 20.19 5.32 -45.69
CA THR A 174 20.56 6.69 -46.13
C THR A 174 19.47 7.27 -47.00
N THR A 175 18.89 8.38 -46.54
CA THR A 175 17.85 9.11 -47.28
C THR A 175 18.41 9.67 -48.57
N LEU A 176 17.55 9.77 -49.59
CA LEU A 176 17.90 10.36 -50.89
C LEU A 176 18.16 11.84 -50.77
N ASP A 177 18.73 12.41 -51.82
CA ASP A 177 18.90 13.87 -51.93
C ASP A 177 17.61 14.58 -52.38
N ASN A 178 17.62 15.90 -52.40
CA ASN A 178 16.48 16.73 -52.83
C ASN A 178 16.47 17.04 -54.33
N SER A 179 17.18 16.27 -55.14
CA SER A 179 17.29 16.53 -56.59
C SER A 179 16.02 16.23 -57.36
N ALA A 180 15.13 15.44 -56.83
CA ALA A 180 13.86 15.09 -57.45
C ALA A 180 12.71 15.14 -56.41
N SER A 181 11.54 15.58 -56.83
CA SER A 181 10.35 15.63 -55.93
C SER A 181 9.90 14.24 -55.45
N ALA A 182 10.17 13.21 -56.22
CA ALA A 182 9.93 11.80 -55.83
C ALA A 182 10.76 11.38 -54.60
N ASN A 183 11.92 12.02 -54.37
CA ASN A 183 12.79 11.73 -53.24
C ASN A 183 12.22 12.19 -51.87
N ALA A 184 11.17 13.03 -51.88
CA ALA A 184 10.55 13.49 -50.66
C ALA A 184 9.95 12.36 -49.79
N SER A 185 9.57 11.27 -50.41
CA SER A 185 9.09 10.12 -49.65
C SER A 185 10.19 9.46 -48.77
N SER A 186 11.46 9.57 -49.22
CA SER A 186 12.60 8.95 -48.52
C SER A 186 12.85 9.54 -47.13
N ILE A 187 12.50 10.79 -46.94
CA ILE A 187 12.70 11.49 -45.66
C ILE A 187 11.49 11.41 -44.72
N THR A 188 10.42 10.75 -45.10
CA THR A 188 9.30 10.57 -44.15
C THR A 188 9.72 9.67 -43.02
N THR A 189 9.35 10.03 -41.80
CA THR A 189 9.71 9.23 -40.60
C THR A 189 9.24 7.79 -40.69
N THR A 190 8.06 7.58 -41.29
CA THR A 190 7.50 6.24 -41.53
C THR A 190 8.34 5.44 -42.53
N ASN A 191 8.86 6.07 -43.60
CA ASN A 191 9.70 5.36 -44.55
C ASN A 191 11.05 4.99 -43.93
N ILE A 192 11.69 5.93 -43.23
CA ILE A 192 12.95 5.66 -42.52
C ILE A 192 12.76 4.50 -41.53
N ALA A 193 11.69 4.53 -40.75
CA ALA A 193 11.38 3.44 -39.82
C ALA A 193 11.06 2.12 -40.54
N THR A 194 10.49 2.16 -41.76
CA THR A 194 10.21 0.95 -42.53
C THR A 194 11.51 0.29 -43.03
N GLU A 195 12.43 1.08 -43.54
CA GLU A 195 13.72 0.56 -44.02
C GLU A 195 14.55 -0.01 -42.86
N LEU A 196 14.68 0.72 -41.75
CA LEU A 196 15.34 0.21 -40.55
C LEU A 196 14.69 -1.07 -40.00
N TYR A 197 13.35 -1.13 -40.00
CA TYR A 197 12.62 -2.32 -39.56
C TYR A 197 12.93 -3.55 -40.49
N ASN A 198 12.94 -3.34 -41.79
CA ASN A 198 13.23 -4.42 -42.74
C ASN A 198 14.61 -5.01 -42.49
N ASP A 199 15.62 -4.16 -42.29
CA ASP A 199 16.99 -4.59 -41.98
C ASP A 199 17.08 -5.30 -40.62
N LEU A 200 16.41 -4.75 -39.57
CA LEU A 200 16.39 -5.38 -38.26
C LEU A 200 15.80 -6.80 -38.33
N VAL A 201 14.68 -6.96 -39.04
CA VAL A 201 14.05 -8.28 -39.21
C VAL A 201 14.95 -9.25 -40.01
N ALA A 202 15.67 -8.74 -41.03
CA ALA A 202 16.56 -9.57 -41.84
C ALA A 202 17.83 -10.01 -41.10
N ASN A 203 18.37 -9.13 -40.22
CA ASN A 203 19.68 -9.32 -39.61
C ASN A 203 19.65 -9.86 -38.18
N LEU A 204 18.49 -9.80 -37.49
CA LEU A 204 18.34 -10.23 -36.09
C LEU A 204 17.51 -11.51 -35.99
N SER A 205 18.06 -12.51 -35.33
CA SER A 205 17.35 -13.74 -34.99
C SER A 205 17.09 -13.81 -33.48
N GLY A 206 15.92 -14.34 -33.07
CA GLY A 206 15.56 -14.48 -31.68
C GLY A 206 14.96 -13.23 -31.04
N TYR A 207 14.81 -12.15 -31.80
CA TYR A 207 14.15 -10.93 -31.39
C TYR A 207 12.68 -10.92 -31.83
N THR A 208 11.83 -10.35 -30.99
CA THR A 208 10.49 -9.93 -31.40
C THR A 208 10.60 -8.47 -31.84
N ILE A 209 10.27 -8.17 -33.08
CA ILE A 209 10.40 -6.84 -33.70
C ILE A 209 9.03 -6.45 -34.27
N VAL A 210 8.53 -5.31 -33.84
CA VAL A 210 7.23 -4.78 -34.28
C VAL A 210 7.38 -3.30 -34.64
N ARG A 211 6.77 -2.88 -35.76
CA ARG A 211 6.76 -1.49 -36.19
C ARG A 211 5.33 -0.93 -36.18
N ASP A 212 5.18 0.28 -35.68
CA ASP A 212 3.95 1.06 -35.75
C ASP A 212 4.29 2.51 -36.13
N GLY A 213 3.99 2.88 -37.38
CA GLY A 213 4.33 4.20 -37.91
C GLY A 213 5.85 4.43 -37.93
N SER A 214 6.29 5.45 -37.21
CA SER A 214 7.70 5.84 -37.05
C SER A 214 8.40 5.21 -35.82
N ILE A 215 7.74 4.27 -35.15
CA ILE A 215 8.22 3.64 -33.93
C ILE A 215 8.48 2.17 -34.20
N ILE A 216 9.66 1.67 -33.78
CA ILE A 216 10.01 0.27 -33.85
C ILE A 216 10.26 -0.21 -32.41
N TYR A 217 9.54 -1.23 -32.01
CA TYR A 217 9.80 -1.96 -30.77
C TYR A 217 10.59 -3.23 -31.07
N LEU A 218 11.57 -3.54 -30.22
CA LEU A 218 12.28 -4.80 -30.26
C LEU A 218 12.51 -5.34 -28.85
N SER A 219 12.46 -6.67 -28.71
CA SER A 219 12.73 -7.34 -27.46
C SER A 219 13.40 -8.70 -27.68
N HIS A 220 14.20 -9.11 -26.68
CA HIS A 220 14.75 -10.44 -26.56
C HIS A 220 14.36 -11.06 -25.23
N ALA A 221 13.84 -12.28 -25.24
CA ALA A 221 13.22 -12.88 -24.05
C ALA A 221 14.21 -13.18 -22.92
N THR A 222 15.43 -13.58 -23.25
CA THR A 222 16.40 -14.15 -22.30
C THR A 222 17.77 -13.50 -22.28
N THR A 223 18.13 -12.76 -23.34
CA THR A 223 19.50 -12.23 -23.50
C THR A 223 19.46 -10.71 -23.55
N ASP A 224 20.23 -10.08 -22.70
CA ASP A 224 20.41 -8.64 -22.73
C ASP A 224 21.27 -8.22 -23.93
N PHE A 225 21.04 -7.00 -24.40
CA PHE A 225 21.75 -6.43 -25.54
C PHE A 225 21.98 -4.93 -25.31
N THR A 226 23.06 -4.41 -25.88
CA THR A 226 23.24 -2.96 -25.99
C THR A 226 22.68 -2.49 -27.33
N ILE A 227 22.07 -1.32 -27.36
CA ILE A 227 21.55 -0.70 -28.57
C ILE A 227 21.95 0.77 -28.62
N THR A 228 22.40 1.21 -29.78
CA THR A 228 22.71 2.61 -30.04
C THR A 228 22.22 3.01 -31.41
N GLY A 229 21.77 4.25 -31.55
CA GLY A 229 21.40 4.85 -32.82
C GLY A 229 22.38 5.94 -33.21
N ASN A 230 22.57 6.13 -34.50
CA ASN A 230 23.22 7.29 -35.07
C ASN A 230 22.33 7.83 -36.20
N ASP A 231 22.00 9.10 -36.15
CA ASP A 231 21.14 9.75 -37.14
C ASP A 231 21.86 10.90 -37.87
N GLY A 232 23.17 11.09 -37.58
CA GLY A 232 23.92 12.21 -38.13
C GLY A 232 23.45 13.57 -37.70
N LEU A 233 22.44 13.64 -36.83
CA LEU A 233 21.75 14.87 -36.40
C LEU A 233 21.82 15.08 -34.87
N GLY A 234 22.63 14.29 -34.17
CA GLY A 234 22.81 14.42 -32.73
C GLY A 234 21.63 13.92 -31.87
N GLY A 235 20.77 13.08 -32.44
CA GLY A 235 19.56 12.54 -31.78
C GLY A 235 18.27 13.30 -32.12
N ASP A 236 18.34 14.30 -32.98
CA ASP A 236 17.16 15.05 -33.44
C ASP A 236 16.33 14.29 -34.48
N GLY A 237 16.96 13.37 -35.22
CA GLY A 237 16.30 12.56 -36.25
C GLY A 237 15.71 11.27 -35.69
N ALA A 238 16.44 10.58 -34.83
CA ALA A 238 16.00 9.33 -34.22
C ALA A 238 16.55 9.17 -32.80
N VAL A 239 15.75 8.63 -31.91
CA VAL A 239 16.15 8.30 -30.54
C VAL A 239 15.98 6.80 -30.28
N VAL A 240 16.92 6.26 -29.52
CA VAL A 240 16.86 4.87 -29.04
C VAL A 240 16.63 4.88 -27.54
N LEU A 241 15.52 4.29 -27.12
CA LEU A 241 15.08 4.20 -25.75
C LEU A 241 15.22 2.76 -25.28
N LYS A 242 16.01 2.53 -24.25
CA LYS A 242 16.13 1.22 -23.62
C LYS A 242 15.89 1.36 -22.11
N ASP A 243 16.85 1.26 -21.29
CA ASP A 243 16.65 1.17 -19.83
C ASP A 243 16.24 2.52 -19.22
N LYS A 244 16.74 3.63 -19.77
CA LYS A 244 16.52 4.97 -19.26
C LYS A 244 16.61 6.03 -20.34
N THR A 245 15.98 7.18 -20.07
CA THR A 245 16.08 8.38 -20.90
C THR A 245 16.27 9.62 -20.02
N SER A 246 16.77 10.72 -20.59
CA SER A 246 17.11 11.92 -19.83
C SER A 246 15.88 12.78 -19.47
N ASN A 247 14.81 12.69 -20.24
CA ASN A 247 13.57 13.39 -19.89
C ASN A 247 12.35 12.74 -20.55
N TYR A 248 11.18 13.11 -20.06
CA TYR A 248 9.89 12.59 -20.55
C TYR A 248 9.61 12.97 -22.01
N GLU A 249 10.11 14.10 -22.48
CA GLU A 249 9.87 14.63 -23.85
C GLU A 249 10.53 13.77 -24.94
N GLU A 250 11.48 12.92 -24.59
CA GLU A 250 12.10 11.99 -25.52
C GLU A 250 11.22 10.77 -25.84
N LEU A 251 10.17 10.56 -25.02
CA LEU A 251 9.25 9.46 -25.26
C LEU A 251 8.40 9.71 -26.49
N PRO A 252 8.15 8.66 -27.31
CA PRO A 252 7.23 8.76 -28.42
C PRO A 252 5.79 9.01 -27.94
N TYR A 253 4.97 9.61 -28.80
CA TYR A 253 3.55 9.83 -28.53
C TYR A 253 2.76 8.52 -28.28
N LYS A 254 3.32 7.38 -28.64
CA LYS A 254 2.78 6.03 -28.47
C LYS A 254 3.90 5.08 -28.12
N GLY A 255 3.69 4.22 -27.12
CA GLY A 255 4.61 3.17 -26.73
C GLY A 255 4.15 1.79 -27.19
N TYR A 256 4.91 0.78 -26.82
CA TYR A 256 4.49 -0.61 -26.92
C TYR A 256 3.91 -1.07 -25.59
N GLN A 257 2.86 -1.90 -25.63
CA GLN A 257 2.17 -2.37 -24.44
C GLN A 257 3.14 -2.89 -23.38
N ASP A 258 2.99 -2.38 -22.16
CA ASP A 258 3.82 -2.70 -21.00
C ASP A 258 5.33 -2.36 -21.11
N PHE A 259 5.75 -1.61 -22.14
CA PHE A 259 7.13 -1.11 -22.22
C PHE A 259 7.42 -0.17 -21.06
N HIS A 260 8.48 -0.43 -20.30
CA HIS A 260 8.90 0.34 -19.14
C HIS A 260 10.23 1.03 -19.39
N ILE A 261 10.36 2.25 -18.87
CA ILE A 261 11.60 3.02 -18.94
C ILE A 261 11.76 3.89 -17.70
N GLU A 262 13.01 4.10 -17.27
CA GLU A 262 13.38 5.04 -16.24
C GLU A 262 13.56 6.44 -16.84
N ILE A 263 12.92 7.42 -16.26
CA ILE A 263 13.17 8.83 -16.54
C ILE A 263 14.17 9.34 -15.51
N ILE A 264 15.29 9.86 -15.98
CA ILE A 264 16.31 10.45 -15.14
C ILE A 264 15.87 11.86 -14.79
N GLY A 265 15.74 12.17 -13.50
CA GLY A 265 15.48 13.50 -13.01
C GLY A 265 16.73 14.39 -13.03
N ASP A 266 17.15 14.87 -11.88
CA ASP A 266 18.42 15.60 -11.76
C ASP A 266 19.61 14.66 -11.96
N ARG A 267 20.53 15.03 -12.85
CA ARG A 267 21.74 14.24 -13.15
C ARG A 267 22.71 14.11 -11.96
N GLY A 268 22.50 14.89 -10.91
CA GLY A 268 23.33 14.86 -9.70
C GLY A 268 22.89 13.86 -8.64
N THR A 269 21.63 13.39 -8.71
CA THR A 269 21.04 12.50 -7.71
C THR A 269 20.12 11.48 -8.40
N GLU A 270 19.91 10.32 -7.78
CA GLU A 270 18.93 9.34 -8.26
C GLU A 270 17.59 9.43 -7.51
N TYR A 271 17.43 10.43 -6.62
CA TYR A 271 16.27 10.52 -5.73
C TYR A 271 14.97 10.92 -6.45
N ASP A 272 15.09 11.60 -7.56
CA ASP A 272 14.00 12.09 -8.38
C ASP A 272 13.80 11.31 -9.69
N ASN A 273 14.55 10.21 -9.86
CA ASN A 273 14.29 9.27 -10.93
C ASN A 273 12.95 8.57 -10.70
N TYR A 274 12.19 8.40 -11.77
CA TYR A 274 10.92 7.68 -11.74
C TYR A 274 10.76 6.78 -12.94
N TYR A 275 9.83 5.83 -12.87
CA TYR A 275 9.58 4.87 -13.92
C TYR A 275 8.23 5.14 -14.56
N VAL A 276 8.17 5.03 -15.89
CA VAL A 276 6.91 5.07 -16.63
C VAL A 276 6.76 3.82 -17.49
N TYR A 277 5.54 3.46 -17.78
CA TYR A 277 5.22 2.41 -18.73
C TYR A 277 4.08 2.82 -19.64
N TRP A 278 4.00 2.20 -20.81
CA TRP A 278 2.89 2.40 -21.72
C TRP A 278 1.75 1.45 -21.36
N ASP A 279 0.58 1.98 -20.97
CA ASP A 279 -0.60 1.17 -20.58
C ASP A 279 -1.48 0.73 -21.75
N GLY A 280 -1.10 1.10 -22.99
CA GLY A 280 -1.87 0.92 -24.22
C GLY A 280 -2.48 2.23 -24.73
N THR A 281 -2.57 3.27 -23.91
CA THR A 281 -3.17 4.56 -24.25
C THR A 281 -2.28 5.76 -23.89
N ALA A 282 -1.55 5.64 -22.78
CA ALA A 282 -0.71 6.72 -22.24
C ALA A 282 0.53 6.19 -21.53
N TRP A 283 1.51 7.07 -21.36
CA TRP A 283 2.64 6.86 -20.46
C TRP A 283 2.21 7.14 -19.03
N VAL A 284 2.26 6.13 -18.17
CA VAL A 284 1.79 6.17 -16.78
C VAL A 284 2.95 5.90 -15.83
N GLU A 285 3.04 6.67 -14.76
CA GLU A 285 4.05 6.45 -13.72
C GLU A 285 3.83 5.11 -13.01
N THR A 286 4.91 4.44 -12.70
CA THR A 286 4.89 3.11 -12.06
C THR A 286 6.15 2.88 -11.22
N ALA A 287 6.16 1.81 -10.43
CA ALA A 287 7.34 1.35 -9.74
C ALA A 287 8.26 0.53 -10.66
N LYS A 288 9.56 0.52 -10.36
CA LYS A 288 10.54 -0.36 -11.03
C LYS A 288 10.07 -1.82 -10.99
N LYS A 289 10.20 -2.53 -12.10
CA LYS A 289 9.94 -3.97 -12.17
C LYS A 289 11.00 -4.78 -11.40
N GLY A 290 10.61 -5.98 -10.96
CA GLY A 290 11.49 -6.85 -10.17
C GLY A 290 11.60 -6.46 -8.69
N LEU A 291 10.77 -5.54 -8.21
CA LEU A 291 10.70 -5.14 -6.80
C LEU A 291 9.56 -5.82 -6.06
N LYS A 292 9.72 -5.94 -4.76
CA LYS A 292 8.65 -6.34 -3.84
C LYS A 292 7.74 -5.14 -3.61
N ASN A 293 6.57 -5.12 -4.23
CA ASN A 293 5.63 -3.99 -4.17
C ASN A 293 4.49 -4.22 -3.18
N ASN A 294 4.13 -5.49 -2.95
CA ASN A 294 3.03 -5.84 -2.07
C ASN A 294 3.50 -5.95 -0.62
N LEU A 295 2.60 -5.67 0.30
CA LEU A 295 2.80 -5.94 1.72
C LEU A 295 2.44 -7.41 2.02
N ASP A 296 3.14 -8.00 2.98
CA ASP A 296 2.78 -9.30 3.53
C ASP A 296 1.55 -9.14 4.42
N THR A 297 0.40 -9.57 3.90
CA THR A 297 -0.90 -9.44 4.56
C THR A 297 -0.94 -10.11 5.94
N SER A 298 -0.11 -11.11 6.20
CA SER A 298 -0.03 -11.78 7.50
C SER A 298 0.60 -10.91 8.60
N THR A 299 1.34 -9.87 8.20
CA THR A 299 2.02 -8.93 9.11
C THR A 299 1.31 -7.59 9.25
N MET A 300 0.34 -7.32 8.39
CA MET A 300 -0.44 -6.07 8.40
C MET A 300 -1.45 -6.04 9.55
N PRO A 301 -1.94 -4.85 9.98
CA PRO A 301 -3.10 -4.77 10.83
C PRO A 301 -4.27 -5.58 10.29
N HIS A 302 -5.05 -6.17 11.18
CA HIS A 302 -6.23 -6.94 10.85
C HIS A 302 -7.49 -6.21 11.25
N VAL A 303 -8.61 -6.63 10.72
CA VAL A 303 -9.92 -6.08 11.02
C VAL A 303 -10.89 -7.19 11.40
N LEU A 304 -11.62 -6.96 12.48
CA LEU A 304 -12.77 -7.75 12.89
C LEU A 304 -14.03 -7.03 12.41
N ILE A 305 -14.78 -7.66 11.53
CA ILE A 305 -15.95 -7.07 10.88
C ILE A 305 -17.19 -7.81 11.39
N ARG A 306 -18.19 -7.04 11.83
CA ARG A 306 -19.51 -7.60 12.11
C ARG A 306 -20.23 -7.85 10.78
N THR A 307 -20.70 -9.07 10.59
CA THR A 307 -21.45 -9.51 9.41
C THR A 307 -22.95 -9.31 9.61
N ALA A 308 -23.72 -9.27 8.51
CA ALA A 308 -25.16 -9.01 8.56
C ALA A 308 -25.95 -10.04 9.39
N ASP A 309 -25.46 -11.28 9.48
CA ASP A 309 -26.04 -12.35 10.31
C ASP A 309 -25.71 -12.21 11.81
N GLY A 310 -25.04 -11.12 12.22
CA GLY A 310 -24.69 -10.84 13.60
C GLY A 310 -23.50 -11.65 14.14
N ASN A 311 -22.74 -12.29 13.26
CA ASN A 311 -21.47 -12.94 13.53
C ASN A 311 -20.29 -12.03 13.15
N PHE A 312 -19.08 -12.58 13.14
CA PHE A 312 -17.87 -11.81 12.89
C PHE A 312 -16.95 -12.50 11.89
N ARG A 313 -16.21 -11.69 11.14
CA ARG A 313 -15.12 -12.13 10.28
C ARG A 313 -13.84 -11.40 10.67
N PHE A 314 -12.73 -12.13 10.75
CA PHE A 314 -11.40 -11.60 11.04
C PHE A 314 -10.48 -11.82 9.86
N SER A 315 -9.91 -10.75 9.32
CA SER A 315 -9.07 -10.77 8.11
C SER A 315 -8.05 -9.64 8.11
N PRO A 316 -6.98 -9.72 7.29
CA PRO A 316 -6.07 -8.59 7.07
C PRO A 316 -6.83 -7.34 6.59
N ALA A 317 -6.41 -6.16 7.06
CA ALA A 317 -6.91 -4.87 6.57
C ALA A 317 -6.12 -4.45 5.32
N ASP A 318 -6.25 -5.21 4.24
CA ASP A 318 -5.45 -5.08 3.01
C ASP A 318 -6.10 -4.17 1.95
N GLY A 319 -7.18 -3.46 2.29
CA GLY A 319 -7.89 -2.57 1.38
C GLY A 319 -8.82 -3.29 0.39
N ASN A 320 -8.89 -4.61 0.41
CA ASN A 320 -9.91 -5.32 -0.36
C ASN A 320 -11.31 -4.96 0.17
N SER A 321 -12.24 -4.71 -0.75
CA SER A 321 -13.62 -4.37 -0.39
C SER A 321 -14.25 -5.52 0.38
N TYR A 322 -14.46 -5.31 1.65
CA TYR A 322 -15.26 -6.20 2.47
C TYR A 322 -16.72 -5.91 2.15
N THR A 323 -17.33 -6.72 1.30
CA THR A 323 -18.77 -6.71 1.14
C THR A 323 -19.40 -7.12 2.47
N LEU A 324 -20.07 -6.18 3.09
CA LEU A 324 -21.05 -6.49 4.12
C LEU A 324 -22.10 -7.35 3.45
N GLY A 325 -22.14 -8.63 3.79
CA GLY A 325 -23.14 -9.55 3.29
C GLY A 325 -24.53 -9.16 3.74
#